data_cd72035115d5a9f72043fc34f96fdcae
#
_entry.id   cd72035115d5a9f72043fc34f96fdcae
#
_cell.length_a   1.000
_cell.length_b   1.000
_cell.length_c   1.000
_cell.angle_alpha   90.00
_cell.angle_beta   90.00
_cell.angle_gamma   90.00
#
_symmetry.space_group_name_H-M   'P 1'
#
loop_
_entity.id
_entity.type
_entity.pdbx_description
1 polymer ?
#
loop_
_entity_poly.entity_id
_entity_poly.type
_entity_poly.pdbx_seq_one_letter_code
_entity_poly.pdbx_strand_id
1 'polypeptide(L)'
;LKRSLMLSFPHQKEDVYFRDWSYLATEYLVIGQVLATSADSYQVNYQLFDVQRQEVISVGGFTGGKNDLRALAHSTSDAVYEALTGLKGAFRTRIAYVAADKKVNPSYYKLFVADADGHNAKEILKSNQPIMSPSWSRDASKLAYVSFETNRPAIYVQDITTGQRERIQSFKGINGAPSWSPDGEKLAIVLSKDGNAEIYVLDLASNKLTRVTRHYGIDTEPSWSVD
;
A
#
# COMPACT_ATOMS: atom_id res chain seq x y z
N LEU A 1 13.49 -17.09 14.94
CA LEU A 1 14.42 -18.19 15.27
C LEU A 1 15.55 -18.22 14.24
N LYS A 2 16.82 -18.29 14.69
CA LYS A 2 17.93 -18.54 13.76
C LYS A 2 17.84 -19.97 13.25
N ARG A 3 17.87 -20.15 11.93
CA ARG A 3 17.79 -21.46 11.26
C ARG A 3 18.77 -22.48 11.83
N SER A 4 19.93 -22.01 12.35
CA SER A 4 20.97 -22.85 13.01
C SER A 4 20.55 -23.44 14.35
N LEU A 5 19.42 -23.02 14.93
CA LEU A 5 18.90 -23.54 16.21
C LEU A 5 17.73 -24.50 15.99
N MET A 6 17.32 -24.74 14.75
CA MET A 6 16.21 -25.64 14.43
C MET A 6 16.74 -27.06 14.31
N LEU A 7 16.20 -27.98 15.12
CA LEU A 7 16.53 -29.39 15.10
C LEU A 7 15.87 -30.14 13.94
N SER A 8 14.76 -29.61 13.40
CA SER A 8 14.06 -30.18 12.27
C SER A 8 13.46 -29.06 11.40
N PHE A 9 13.15 -29.38 10.13
CA PHE A 9 12.49 -28.51 9.17
C PHE A 9 11.18 -29.20 8.75
N PRO A 10 10.11 -29.13 9.56
CA PRO A 10 8.88 -29.81 9.26
C PRO A 10 8.24 -29.22 7.98
N HIS A 11 7.76 -30.11 7.11
CA HIS A 11 7.04 -29.76 5.89
C HIS A 11 5.56 -30.16 5.96
N GLN A 12 5.22 -31.08 6.86
CA GLN A 12 3.89 -31.60 7.12
C GLN A 12 3.67 -31.75 8.62
N LYS A 13 2.43 -31.89 9.06
CA LYS A 13 2.05 -31.95 10.48
C LYS A 13 2.79 -33.06 11.23
N GLU A 14 2.97 -34.20 10.59
CA GLU A 14 3.58 -35.40 11.16
C GLU A 14 5.06 -35.19 11.54
N ASP A 15 5.73 -34.21 10.91
CA ASP A 15 7.11 -33.84 11.18
C ASP A 15 7.24 -32.80 12.32
N VAL A 16 6.12 -32.31 12.86
CA VAL A 16 6.12 -31.25 13.89
C VAL A 16 6.22 -31.85 15.27
N TYR A 17 7.35 -31.69 15.91
CA TYR A 17 7.56 -32.04 17.33
C TYR A 17 7.15 -30.84 18.20
N PHE A 18 5.87 -30.70 18.52
CA PHE A 18 5.31 -29.53 19.23
C PHE A 18 6.01 -29.23 20.56
N ARG A 19 6.49 -30.27 21.27
CA ARG A 19 7.23 -30.10 22.52
C ARG A 19 8.49 -29.22 22.36
N ASP A 20 9.20 -29.38 21.24
CA ASP A 20 10.44 -28.64 20.99
C ASP A 20 10.16 -27.18 20.68
N TRP A 21 9.06 -26.90 19.96
CA TRP A 21 8.59 -25.55 19.70
C TRP A 21 8.05 -24.87 20.95
N SER A 22 7.31 -25.61 21.80
CA SER A 22 6.85 -25.13 23.09
C SER A 22 8.02 -24.78 24.02
N TYR A 23 9.08 -25.58 24.03
CA TYR A 23 10.29 -25.29 24.80
C TYR A 23 10.99 -24.01 24.36
N LEU A 24 10.87 -23.65 23.08
CA LEU A 24 11.36 -22.39 22.52
C LEU A 24 10.39 -21.20 22.75
N ALA A 25 9.36 -21.36 23.59
CA ALA A 25 8.32 -20.37 23.84
C ALA A 25 7.63 -19.85 22.57
N THR A 26 7.47 -20.73 21.57
CA THR A 26 6.76 -20.42 20.33
C THR A 26 5.27 -20.63 20.55
N GLU A 27 4.46 -19.61 20.32
CA GLU A 27 2.98 -19.67 20.43
C GLU A 27 2.36 -20.24 19.16
N TYR A 28 2.81 -19.76 18.01
CA TYR A 28 2.30 -20.16 16.70
C TYR A 28 3.44 -20.61 15.78
N LEU A 29 3.14 -21.62 14.97
CA LEU A 29 4.09 -22.18 13.99
C LEU A 29 3.44 -22.22 12.62
N VAL A 30 4.11 -21.62 11.63
CA VAL A 30 3.76 -21.76 10.22
C VAL A 30 4.77 -22.68 9.56
N ILE A 31 4.28 -23.74 8.94
CA ILE A 31 5.06 -24.60 8.05
C ILE A 31 4.50 -24.52 6.63
N GLY A 32 5.33 -24.80 5.63
CA GLY A 32 4.87 -24.75 4.26
C GLY A 32 5.81 -25.41 3.27
N GLN A 33 5.29 -25.59 2.07
CA GLN A 33 6.01 -26.14 0.94
C GLN A 33 5.81 -25.26 -0.29
N VAL A 34 6.85 -25.17 -1.11
CA VAL A 34 6.79 -24.58 -2.44
C VAL A 34 7.01 -25.70 -3.45
N LEU A 35 6.00 -25.98 -4.26
CA LEU A 35 6.01 -27.07 -5.23
C LEU A 35 5.99 -26.48 -6.64
N ALA A 36 6.89 -26.91 -7.50
CA ALA A 36 6.79 -26.63 -8.93
C ALA A 36 5.70 -27.54 -9.54
N THR A 37 4.68 -26.95 -10.10
CA THR A 37 3.56 -27.65 -10.77
C THR A 37 3.76 -27.78 -12.27
N SER A 38 4.59 -26.87 -12.84
CA SER A 38 5.11 -26.90 -14.20
C SER A 38 6.41 -26.10 -14.31
N ALA A 39 6.95 -25.95 -15.51
CA ALA A 39 8.19 -25.18 -15.75
C ALA A 39 8.10 -23.73 -15.23
N ASP A 40 6.92 -23.10 -15.29
CA ASP A 40 6.71 -21.70 -14.94
C ASP A 40 5.61 -21.49 -13.91
N SER A 41 5.11 -22.56 -13.27
CA SER A 41 4.04 -22.49 -12.26
C SER A 41 4.46 -23.14 -10.95
N TYR A 42 4.10 -22.46 -9.87
CA TYR A 42 4.41 -22.87 -8.50
C TYR A 42 3.15 -22.84 -7.66
N GLN A 43 3.07 -23.79 -6.71
CA GLN A 43 2.08 -23.82 -5.66
C GLN A 43 2.78 -23.65 -4.31
N VAL A 44 2.28 -22.73 -3.51
CA VAL A 44 2.71 -22.54 -2.11
C VAL A 44 1.57 -23.07 -1.24
N ASN A 45 1.86 -24.07 -0.41
CA ASN A 45 0.93 -24.57 0.61
C ASN A 45 1.44 -24.20 1.97
N TYR A 46 0.54 -23.90 2.92
CA TYR A 46 0.92 -23.61 4.31
C TYR A 46 -0.05 -24.25 5.29
N GLN A 47 0.43 -24.47 6.51
CA GLN A 47 -0.34 -24.86 7.69
C GLN A 47 0.10 -23.97 8.86
N LEU A 48 -0.86 -23.39 9.56
CA LEU A 48 -0.65 -22.60 10.77
C LEU A 48 -1.14 -23.41 11.98
N PHE A 49 -0.30 -23.51 13.00
CA PHE A 49 -0.58 -24.25 14.23
C PHE A 49 -0.58 -23.34 15.45
N ASP A 50 -1.47 -23.64 16.40
CA ASP A 50 -1.31 -23.29 17.81
C ASP A 50 -0.40 -24.34 18.45
N VAL A 51 0.77 -23.93 18.89
CA VAL A 51 1.78 -24.85 19.45
C VAL A 51 1.36 -25.40 20.81
N GLN A 52 0.67 -24.57 21.62
CA GLN A 52 0.24 -24.97 22.96
C GLN A 52 -0.89 -25.99 22.91
N ARG A 53 -1.87 -25.76 22.03
CA ARG A 53 -3.02 -26.65 21.81
C ARG A 53 -2.70 -27.82 20.90
N GLN A 54 -1.60 -27.75 20.15
CA GLN A 54 -1.17 -28.73 19.14
C GLN A 54 -2.22 -28.91 18.03
N GLU A 55 -2.97 -27.84 17.73
CA GLU A 55 -4.06 -27.81 16.77
C GLU A 55 -3.72 -26.98 15.54
N VAL A 56 -4.35 -27.34 14.42
CA VAL A 56 -4.29 -26.57 13.18
C VAL A 56 -5.30 -25.41 13.28
N ILE A 57 -4.82 -24.16 13.12
CA ILE A 57 -5.66 -22.98 13.07
C ILE A 57 -6.13 -22.71 11.63
N SER A 58 -5.24 -22.85 10.65
CA SER A 58 -5.52 -22.56 9.25
C SER A 58 -4.66 -23.39 8.33
N VAL A 59 -5.24 -23.79 7.20
CA VAL A 59 -4.54 -24.45 6.08
C VAL A 59 -4.93 -23.76 4.79
N GLY A 60 -3.97 -23.56 3.91
CA GLY A 60 -4.27 -22.93 2.63
C GLY A 60 -3.13 -23.11 1.62
N GLY A 61 -3.40 -22.59 0.42
CA GLY A 61 -2.40 -22.58 -0.64
C GLY A 61 -2.74 -21.58 -1.72
N PHE A 62 -1.70 -21.17 -2.43
CA PHE A 62 -1.78 -20.20 -3.52
C PHE A 62 -0.96 -20.72 -4.71
N THR A 63 -1.44 -20.44 -5.92
CA THR A 63 -0.76 -20.83 -7.17
C THR A 63 -0.44 -19.57 -7.98
N GLY A 64 0.72 -19.55 -8.60
CA GLY A 64 1.17 -18.45 -9.45
C GLY A 64 2.40 -18.80 -10.27
N GLY A 65 2.80 -17.90 -11.15
CA GLY A 65 3.97 -18.06 -11.99
C GLY A 65 5.29 -17.84 -11.22
N LYS A 66 6.40 -18.12 -11.90
CA LYS A 66 7.75 -17.93 -11.37
C LYS A 66 8.00 -16.50 -10.88
N ASN A 67 7.42 -15.51 -11.55
CA ASN A 67 7.57 -14.10 -11.18
C ASN A 67 6.65 -13.67 -10.02
N ASP A 68 5.70 -14.54 -9.63
CA ASP A 68 4.71 -14.26 -8.59
C ASP A 68 5.08 -14.82 -7.22
N LEU A 69 6.23 -15.52 -7.10
CA LEU A 69 6.61 -16.18 -5.85
C LEU A 69 6.57 -15.25 -4.63
N ARG A 70 6.97 -13.99 -4.82
CA ARG A 70 6.88 -12.98 -3.77
C ARG A 70 5.43 -12.62 -3.43
N ALA A 71 4.57 -12.47 -4.42
CA ALA A 71 3.14 -12.22 -4.21
C ALA A 71 2.46 -13.41 -3.51
N LEU A 72 2.88 -14.64 -3.82
CA LEU A 72 2.40 -15.86 -3.13
C LEU A 72 2.83 -15.86 -1.65
N ALA A 73 4.08 -15.46 -1.36
CA ALA A 73 4.56 -15.33 0.03
C ALA A 73 3.75 -14.27 0.80
N HIS A 74 3.49 -13.10 0.20
CA HIS A 74 2.65 -12.07 0.80
C HIS A 74 1.21 -12.53 1.00
N SER A 75 0.62 -13.30 0.05
CA SER A 75 -0.71 -13.89 0.22
C SER A 75 -0.76 -14.87 1.40
N THR A 76 0.30 -15.66 1.57
CA THR A 76 0.42 -16.54 2.74
C THR A 76 0.51 -15.74 4.03
N SER A 77 1.28 -14.66 4.04
CA SER A 77 1.38 -13.77 5.21
C SER A 77 0.05 -13.09 5.54
N ASP A 78 -0.70 -12.63 4.52
CA ASP A 78 -2.04 -12.05 4.69
C ASP A 78 -2.99 -13.07 5.32
N ALA A 79 -3.03 -14.30 4.79
CA ALA A 79 -3.89 -15.36 5.30
C ALA A 79 -3.56 -15.79 6.74
N VAL A 80 -2.27 -15.89 7.07
CA VAL A 80 -1.80 -16.18 8.43
C VAL A 80 -2.18 -15.05 9.38
N TYR A 81 -1.97 -13.80 8.98
CA TYR A 81 -2.33 -12.63 9.79
C TYR A 81 -3.85 -12.59 10.07
N GLU A 82 -4.66 -12.80 9.04
CA GLU A 82 -6.13 -12.83 9.18
C GLU A 82 -6.58 -13.97 10.11
N ALA A 83 -6.00 -15.15 9.98
CA ALA A 83 -6.32 -16.28 10.84
C ALA A 83 -5.98 -16.04 12.32
N LEU A 84 -4.93 -15.26 12.62
CA LEU A 84 -4.51 -14.95 13.98
C LEU A 84 -5.24 -13.76 14.59
N THR A 85 -5.62 -12.76 13.79
CA THR A 85 -6.12 -11.46 14.29
C THR A 85 -7.59 -11.19 13.95
N GLY A 86 -8.15 -11.90 12.98
CA GLY A 86 -9.45 -11.62 12.40
C GLY A 86 -9.47 -10.39 11.46
N LEU A 87 -8.32 -9.75 11.24
CA LEU A 87 -8.17 -8.59 10.39
C LEU A 87 -7.48 -8.98 9.07
N LYS A 88 -7.93 -8.39 7.96
CA LYS A 88 -7.25 -8.59 6.68
C LYS A 88 -5.81 -8.12 6.72
N GLY A 89 -4.90 -8.92 6.19
CA GLY A 89 -3.50 -8.53 6.05
C GLY A 89 -3.30 -7.44 4.99
N ALA A 90 -2.16 -6.75 5.08
CA ALA A 90 -1.77 -5.67 4.17
C ALA A 90 -0.43 -5.93 3.47
N PHE A 91 0.06 -7.17 3.48
CA PHE A 91 1.37 -7.53 2.91
C PHE A 91 1.41 -7.45 1.38
N ARG A 92 0.24 -7.59 0.72
CA ARG A 92 0.08 -7.42 -0.73
C ARG A 92 -0.24 -5.99 -1.16
N THR A 93 -0.30 -5.05 -0.23
CA THR A 93 -0.56 -3.65 -0.55
C THR A 93 0.68 -2.96 -1.11
N ARG A 94 0.49 -1.77 -1.66
CA ARG A 94 1.56 -0.91 -2.18
C ARG A 94 1.62 0.38 -1.39
N ILE A 95 2.82 0.94 -1.33
CA ILE A 95 3.07 2.27 -0.77
C ILE A 95 3.46 3.24 -1.89
N ALA A 96 3.03 4.49 -1.74
CA ALA A 96 3.54 5.61 -2.54
C ALA A 96 4.32 6.55 -1.61
N TYR A 97 5.50 6.96 -2.04
CA TYR A 97 6.32 7.86 -1.24
C TYR A 97 7.14 8.80 -2.12
N VAL A 98 7.50 9.93 -1.56
CA VAL A 98 8.36 10.92 -2.20
C VAL A 98 9.75 10.88 -1.57
N ALA A 99 10.77 10.72 -2.40
CA ALA A 99 12.16 10.87 -2.02
C ALA A 99 12.69 12.21 -2.56
N ALA A 100 13.37 12.98 -1.70
CA ALA A 100 14.03 14.22 -2.08
C ALA A 100 15.55 14.03 -2.03
N ASP A 101 16.24 14.24 -3.14
CA ASP A 101 17.69 14.31 -3.17
C ASP A 101 18.12 15.77 -3.10
N LYS A 102 18.54 16.18 -1.89
CA LYS A 102 19.03 17.53 -1.59
C LYS A 102 20.54 17.65 -1.71
N LYS A 103 21.26 16.57 -2.01
CA LYS A 103 22.72 16.56 -2.14
C LYS A 103 23.19 17.06 -3.50
N VAL A 104 22.30 17.08 -4.48
CA VAL A 104 22.57 17.59 -5.83
C VAL A 104 21.99 18.98 -6.03
N ASN A 105 22.61 19.78 -6.88
CA ASN A 105 22.14 21.12 -7.24
C ASN A 105 21.88 21.17 -8.77
N PRO A 106 20.64 21.42 -9.24
CA PRO A 106 19.41 21.60 -8.43
C PRO A 106 18.96 20.31 -7.74
N SER A 107 18.33 20.44 -6.56
CA SER A 107 17.65 19.34 -5.88
C SER A 107 16.54 18.77 -6.75
N TYR A 108 16.24 17.50 -6.58
CA TYR A 108 15.08 16.90 -7.25
C TYR A 108 14.28 16.00 -6.32
N TYR A 109 13.04 15.82 -6.69
CA TYR A 109 12.04 15.02 -6.00
C TYR A 109 11.59 13.89 -6.90
N LYS A 110 11.42 12.70 -6.33
CA LYS A 110 10.98 11.52 -7.03
C LYS A 110 9.79 10.91 -6.32
N LEU A 111 8.72 10.64 -7.06
CA LEU A 111 7.59 9.88 -6.58
C LEU A 111 7.79 8.42 -6.95
N PHE A 112 7.72 7.55 -5.95
CA PHE A 112 7.87 6.10 -6.10
C PHE A 112 6.58 5.39 -5.70
N VAL A 113 6.40 4.23 -6.32
CA VAL A 113 5.46 3.20 -5.90
C VAL A 113 6.26 1.93 -5.64
N ALA A 114 6.02 1.29 -4.51
CA ALA A 114 6.69 0.06 -4.11
C ALA A 114 5.71 -0.91 -3.43
N ASP A 115 6.10 -2.17 -3.27
CA ASP A 115 5.41 -3.11 -2.39
C ASP A 115 5.45 -2.59 -0.94
N ALA A 116 4.54 -3.05 -0.08
CA ALA A 116 4.43 -2.58 1.31
C ALA A 116 5.74 -2.68 2.11
N ASP A 117 6.63 -3.62 1.75
CA ASP A 117 7.95 -3.82 2.34
C ASP A 117 9.08 -3.03 1.64
N GLY A 118 8.74 -2.16 0.70
CA GLY A 118 9.68 -1.32 -0.05
C GLY A 118 10.36 -2.01 -1.24
N HIS A 119 10.04 -3.29 -1.51
CA HIS A 119 10.56 -3.97 -2.70
C HIS A 119 9.90 -3.47 -3.98
N ASN A 120 10.47 -3.77 -5.16
CA ASN A 120 9.98 -3.37 -6.49
C ASN A 120 9.70 -1.86 -6.63
N ALA A 121 10.47 -1.01 -5.96
CA ALA A 121 10.30 0.43 -6.04
C ALA A 121 10.48 0.92 -7.48
N LYS A 122 9.42 1.52 -8.04
CA LYS A 122 9.40 2.13 -9.37
C LYS A 122 9.27 3.64 -9.24
N GLU A 123 10.17 4.37 -9.89
CA GLU A 123 10.04 5.81 -10.07
C GLU A 123 8.93 6.07 -11.10
N ILE A 124 7.87 6.78 -10.69
CA ILE A 124 6.74 7.13 -11.55
C ILE A 124 6.72 8.60 -11.95
N LEU A 125 7.44 9.44 -11.21
CA LEU A 125 7.64 10.85 -11.54
C LEU A 125 8.96 11.36 -10.95
N LYS A 126 9.67 12.19 -11.73
CA LYS A 126 10.81 12.99 -11.29
C LYS A 126 10.56 14.46 -11.59
N SER A 127 10.83 15.34 -10.65
CA SER A 127 10.65 16.80 -10.77
C SER A 127 11.77 17.54 -10.07
N ASN A 128 12.17 18.69 -10.61
CA ASN A 128 13.06 19.64 -9.92
C ASN A 128 12.30 20.51 -8.91
N GLN A 129 10.99 20.36 -8.84
CA GLN A 129 10.13 21.06 -7.91
C GLN A 129 9.47 20.05 -6.96
N PRO A 130 9.03 20.48 -5.77
CA PRO A 130 8.43 19.59 -4.78
C PRO A 130 7.26 18.77 -5.32
N ILE A 131 7.17 17.54 -4.85
CA ILE A 131 6.02 16.65 -4.97
C ILE A 131 5.57 16.32 -3.56
N MET A 132 4.26 16.34 -3.28
CA MET A 132 3.71 16.20 -1.94
C MET A 132 2.38 15.42 -1.92
N SER A 133 2.01 14.93 -0.75
CA SER A 133 0.68 14.38 -0.44
C SER A 133 0.18 13.33 -1.44
N PRO A 134 0.94 12.26 -1.73
CA PRO A 134 0.42 11.18 -2.57
C PRO A 134 -0.74 10.46 -1.87
N SER A 135 -1.82 10.19 -2.61
CA SER A 135 -3.03 9.53 -2.14
C SER A 135 -3.52 8.52 -3.17
N TRP A 136 -3.72 7.27 -2.74
CA TRP A 136 -4.21 6.18 -3.59
C TRP A 136 -5.71 6.23 -3.81
N SER A 137 -6.14 5.94 -5.05
CA SER A 137 -7.52 5.51 -5.29
C SER A 137 -7.78 4.17 -4.59
N ARG A 138 -9.04 3.89 -4.22
CA ARG A 138 -9.39 2.67 -3.46
C ARG A 138 -9.02 1.37 -4.18
N ASP A 139 -9.14 1.34 -5.49
CA ASP A 139 -8.76 0.21 -6.35
C ASP A 139 -7.25 0.14 -6.62
N ALA A 140 -6.48 1.09 -6.09
CA ALA A 140 -5.04 1.24 -6.29
C ALA A 140 -4.61 1.33 -7.76
N SER A 141 -5.50 1.76 -8.67
CA SER A 141 -5.19 1.98 -10.08
C SER A 141 -4.61 3.37 -10.34
N LYS A 142 -4.97 4.35 -9.49
CA LYS A 142 -4.59 5.75 -9.65
C LYS A 142 -3.96 6.34 -8.40
N LEU A 143 -3.13 7.36 -8.60
CA LEU A 143 -2.50 8.13 -7.54
C LEU A 143 -2.78 9.61 -7.76
N ALA A 144 -3.37 10.27 -6.76
CA ALA A 144 -3.46 11.73 -6.70
C ALA A 144 -2.27 12.28 -5.92
N TYR A 145 -1.73 13.41 -6.34
CA TYR A 145 -0.62 14.08 -5.64
C TYR A 145 -0.54 15.56 -6.02
N VAL A 146 0.20 16.32 -5.23
CA VAL A 146 0.52 17.72 -5.51
C VAL A 146 1.89 17.80 -6.17
N SER A 147 2.00 18.55 -7.27
CA SER A 147 3.28 18.87 -7.91
C SER A 147 3.43 20.37 -8.13
N PHE A 148 4.65 20.87 -7.89
CA PHE A 148 5.02 22.27 -8.12
C PHE A 148 5.79 22.47 -9.44
N GLU A 149 5.74 21.52 -10.36
CA GLU A 149 6.50 21.55 -11.62
C GLU A 149 6.24 22.78 -12.50
N THR A 150 5.08 23.42 -12.32
CA THR A 150 4.71 24.67 -13.01
C THR A 150 5.01 25.93 -12.16
N ASN A 151 5.86 25.81 -11.15
CA ASN A 151 6.15 26.83 -10.12
C ASN A 151 4.92 27.26 -9.29
N ARG A 152 3.85 26.49 -9.34
CA ARG A 152 2.64 26.63 -8.53
C ARG A 152 2.14 25.25 -8.14
N PRO A 153 1.56 25.10 -6.94
CA PRO A 153 0.97 23.84 -6.55
C PRO A 153 -0.20 23.50 -7.48
N ALA A 154 -0.21 22.31 -8.02
CA ALA A 154 -1.30 21.77 -8.79
C ALA A 154 -1.56 20.33 -8.37
N ILE A 155 -2.82 19.90 -8.39
CA ILE A 155 -3.22 18.54 -8.11
C ILE A 155 -3.26 17.76 -9.42
N TYR A 156 -2.57 16.62 -9.43
CA TYR A 156 -2.52 15.69 -10.53
C TYR A 156 -3.13 14.35 -10.13
N VAL A 157 -3.75 13.69 -11.08
CA VAL A 157 -4.13 12.28 -11.01
C VAL A 157 -3.35 11.52 -12.07
N GLN A 158 -2.70 10.43 -11.68
CA GLN A 158 -1.91 9.59 -12.57
C GLN A 158 -2.39 8.14 -12.49
N ASP A 159 -2.63 7.54 -13.65
CA ASP A 159 -2.85 6.11 -13.79
C ASP A 159 -1.51 5.38 -13.64
N ILE A 160 -1.45 4.40 -12.72
CA ILE A 160 -0.20 3.71 -12.38
C ILE A 160 0.20 2.68 -13.44
N THR A 161 -0.75 2.16 -14.18
CA THR A 161 -0.50 1.14 -15.21
C THR A 161 -0.01 1.77 -16.51
N THR A 162 -0.72 2.82 -16.96
CA THR A 162 -0.42 3.48 -18.24
C THR A 162 0.61 4.60 -18.10
N GLY A 163 0.80 5.14 -16.89
CA GLY A 163 1.62 6.32 -16.63
C GLY A 163 0.97 7.64 -17.08
N GLN A 164 -0.22 7.59 -17.68
CA GLN A 164 -0.95 8.80 -18.07
C GLN A 164 -1.30 9.63 -16.83
N ARG A 165 -1.09 10.93 -16.92
CA ARG A 165 -1.37 11.86 -15.84
C ARG A 165 -2.14 13.08 -16.35
N GLU A 166 -3.04 13.56 -15.53
CA GLU A 166 -3.87 14.71 -15.80
C GLU A 166 -3.77 15.71 -14.65
N ARG A 167 -3.69 17.01 -15.00
CA ARG A 167 -3.77 18.08 -14.03
C ARG A 167 -5.22 18.40 -13.75
N ILE A 168 -5.67 18.03 -12.55
CA ILE A 168 -7.08 18.16 -12.15
C ILE A 168 -7.41 19.58 -11.68
N GLN A 169 -6.56 20.17 -10.82
CA GLN A 169 -6.79 21.51 -10.28
C GLN A 169 -5.49 22.30 -10.14
N SER A 170 -5.57 23.62 -10.39
CA SER A 170 -4.46 24.57 -10.22
C SER A 170 -4.99 25.99 -10.03
N PHE A 171 -5.59 26.27 -8.88
CA PHE A 171 -6.01 27.62 -8.53
C PHE A 171 -4.85 28.46 -8.00
N LYS A 172 -5.04 29.78 -7.90
CA LYS A 172 -4.11 30.65 -7.19
C LYS A 172 -4.12 30.30 -5.70
N GLY A 173 -2.96 30.21 -5.08
CA GLY A 173 -2.80 29.86 -3.67
C GLY A 173 -2.61 28.36 -3.45
N ILE A 174 -3.08 27.85 -2.33
CA ILE A 174 -2.93 26.45 -1.93
C ILE A 174 -3.82 25.56 -2.80
N ASN A 175 -3.23 24.48 -3.32
CA ASN A 175 -3.87 23.33 -3.92
C ASN A 175 -3.18 22.11 -3.30
N GLY A 176 -3.90 21.36 -2.46
CA GLY A 176 -3.22 20.36 -1.64
C GLY A 176 -4.08 19.24 -1.11
N ALA A 177 -3.41 18.33 -0.38
CA ALA A 177 -3.99 17.26 0.41
C ALA A 177 -5.15 16.50 -0.28
N PRO A 178 -4.95 15.93 -1.51
CA PRO A 178 -5.99 15.17 -2.16
C PRO A 178 -6.28 13.88 -1.39
N SER A 179 -7.58 13.57 -1.22
CA SER A 179 -8.07 12.34 -0.60
C SER A 179 -9.20 11.77 -1.44
N TRP A 180 -9.08 10.50 -1.84
CA TRP A 180 -10.06 9.82 -2.67
C TRP A 180 -11.29 9.41 -1.89
N SER A 181 -12.48 9.59 -2.48
CA SER A 181 -13.72 9.01 -1.96
C SER A 181 -13.70 7.48 -2.06
N PRO A 182 -14.47 6.77 -1.20
CA PRO A 182 -14.52 5.30 -1.23
C PRO A 182 -14.99 4.70 -2.55
N ASP A 183 -15.81 5.41 -3.32
CA ASP A 183 -16.27 5.01 -4.65
C ASP A 183 -15.25 5.31 -5.76
N GLY A 184 -14.23 6.15 -5.47
CA GLY A 184 -13.23 6.57 -6.45
C GLY A 184 -13.71 7.64 -7.44
N GLU A 185 -14.91 8.19 -7.26
CA GLU A 185 -15.51 9.16 -8.17
C GLU A 185 -15.17 10.62 -7.83
N LYS A 186 -14.75 10.87 -6.58
CA LYS A 186 -14.50 12.21 -6.06
C LYS A 186 -13.14 12.33 -5.37
N LEU A 187 -12.66 13.57 -5.30
CA LEU A 187 -11.51 13.97 -4.48
C LEU A 187 -11.93 15.03 -3.49
N ALA A 188 -11.67 14.82 -2.20
CA ALA A 188 -11.58 15.91 -1.25
C ALA A 188 -10.21 16.56 -1.39
N ILE A 189 -10.17 17.88 -1.49
CA ILE A 189 -8.94 18.65 -1.73
C ILE A 189 -8.95 19.93 -0.89
N VAL A 190 -7.78 20.47 -0.63
CA VAL A 190 -7.60 21.75 0.06
C VAL A 190 -7.33 22.85 -0.96
N LEU A 191 -8.13 23.92 -0.92
CA LEU A 191 -7.93 25.10 -1.76
C LEU A 191 -8.03 26.39 -0.94
N SER A 192 -7.17 27.36 -1.24
CA SER A 192 -7.27 28.72 -0.65
C SER A 192 -7.77 29.77 -1.64
N LYS A 193 -8.44 29.36 -2.70
CA LYS A 193 -8.89 30.26 -3.79
C LYS A 193 -9.90 31.33 -3.35
N ASP A 194 -10.64 31.10 -2.27
CA ASP A 194 -11.66 31.98 -1.73
C ASP A 194 -11.25 32.63 -0.40
N GLY A 195 -9.94 32.73 -0.12
CA GLY A 195 -9.37 33.32 1.08
C GLY A 195 -8.38 32.39 1.80
N ASN A 196 -8.77 31.84 2.96
CA ASN A 196 -7.99 30.84 3.68
C ASN A 196 -8.15 29.43 3.07
N ALA A 197 -7.37 28.47 3.59
CA ALA A 197 -7.44 27.09 3.17
C ALA A 197 -8.70 26.42 3.71
N GLU A 198 -9.47 25.82 2.82
CA GLU A 198 -10.75 25.17 3.08
C GLU A 198 -10.85 23.84 2.32
N ILE A 199 -11.74 22.97 2.78
CA ILE A 199 -12.00 21.70 2.13
C ILE A 199 -13.02 21.86 1.01
N TYR A 200 -12.70 21.29 -0.14
CA TYR A 200 -13.57 21.20 -1.31
C TYR A 200 -13.71 19.75 -1.73
N VAL A 201 -14.82 19.39 -2.30
CA VAL A 201 -15.05 18.11 -2.98
C VAL A 201 -15.16 18.37 -4.48
N LEU A 202 -14.32 17.70 -5.23
CA LEU A 202 -14.32 17.70 -6.69
C LEU A 202 -14.91 16.38 -7.18
N ASP A 203 -15.95 16.45 -7.97
CA ASP A 203 -16.49 15.34 -8.75
C ASP A 203 -15.67 15.20 -10.03
N LEU A 204 -15.04 14.05 -10.24
CA LEU A 204 -14.08 13.86 -11.33
C LEU A 204 -14.74 13.74 -12.71
N ALA A 205 -15.96 13.23 -12.77
CA ALA A 205 -16.67 13.06 -14.04
C ALA A 205 -17.24 14.38 -14.56
N SER A 206 -17.88 15.17 -13.67
CA SER A 206 -18.51 16.44 -14.02
C SER A 206 -17.59 17.65 -13.86
N ASN A 207 -16.43 17.48 -13.25
CA ASN A 207 -15.51 18.55 -12.84
C ASN A 207 -16.18 19.59 -11.92
N LYS A 208 -17.26 19.20 -11.23
CA LYS A 208 -17.99 20.08 -10.31
C LYS A 208 -17.23 20.16 -8.98
N LEU A 209 -16.91 21.40 -8.59
CA LEU A 209 -16.24 21.71 -7.34
C LEU A 209 -17.22 22.27 -6.32
N THR A 210 -17.32 21.65 -5.16
CA THR A 210 -18.20 22.04 -4.06
C THR A 210 -17.39 22.37 -2.82
N ARG A 211 -17.52 23.58 -2.26
CA ARG A 211 -16.89 23.97 -0.99
C ARG A 211 -17.65 23.34 0.17
N VAL A 212 -16.93 22.60 1.03
CA VAL A 212 -17.50 21.88 2.17
C VAL A 212 -17.39 22.71 3.45
N THR A 213 -16.21 23.29 3.69
CA THR A 213 -15.96 24.06 4.92
C THR A 213 -15.98 25.56 4.64
N ARG A 214 -16.36 26.34 5.67
CA ARG A 214 -16.36 27.80 5.68
C ARG A 214 -16.04 28.26 7.09
N HIS A 215 -14.75 28.42 7.37
CA HIS A 215 -14.28 28.81 8.68
C HIS A 215 -13.18 29.87 8.55
N TYR A 216 -12.95 30.68 9.57
CA TYR A 216 -11.85 31.66 9.59
C TYR A 216 -10.47 31.01 9.82
N GLY A 217 -10.43 29.81 10.35
CA GLY A 217 -9.21 29.01 10.52
C GLY A 217 -8.79 28.30 9.23
N ILE A 218 -7.72 27.54 9.30
CA ILE A 218 -7.19 26.71 8.21
C ILE A 218 -7.77 25.31 8.36
N ASP A 219 -8.51 24.87 7.34
CA ASP A 219 -9.01 23.50 7.24
C ASP A 219 -8.18 22.73 6.21
N THR A 220 -7.59 21.60 6.62
CA THR A 220 -6.66 20.81 5.81
C THR A 220 -6.76 19.33 6.14
N GLU A 221 -6.05 18.49 5.34
CA GLU A 221 -5.94 17.03 5.53
C GLU A 221 -7.31 16.31 5.61
N PRO A 222 -8.16 16.45 4.56
CA PRO A 222 -9.45 15.77 4.54
C PRO A 222 -9.29 14.25 4.48
N SER A 223 -10.19 13.55 5.14
CA SER A 223 -10.30 12.10 5.07
C SER A 223 -11.76 11.69 4.91
N TRP A 224 -12.01 10.66 4.10
CA TRP A 224 -13.34 10.11 3.90
C TRP A 224 -13.64 9.01 4.91
N SER A 225 -14.88 8.91 5.34
CA SER A 225 -15.41 7.72 5.97
C SER A 225 -15.64 6.63 4.92
N VAL A 226 -15.74 5.38 5.37
CA VAL A 226 -15.97 4.22 4.48
C VAL A 226 -17.46 3.98 4.16
N ASP A 227 -18.35 4.64 4.88
CA ASP A 227 -19.81 4.63 4.77
C ASP A 227 -20.39 5.82 3.99
#